data_e509a11ad774c31e9d29623f0fbf7ae8
#
_entry.id   e509a11ad774c31e9d29623f0fbf7ae8
#
_cell.length_a   1.000
_cell.length_b   1.000
_cell.length_c   1.000
_cell.angle_alpha   90.00
_cell.angle_beta   90.00
_cell.angle_gamma   90.00
#
_symmetry.space_group_name_H-M   'P 1'
#
loop_
_entity.id
_entity.type
_entity.pdbx_description
1 polymer ?
#
loop_
_entity_poly.entity_id
_entity_poly.type
_entity_poly.pdbx_seq_one_letter_code
_entity_poly.pdbx_strand_id
1 'polypeptide(L)'
;MSDLWVVGDVHGTLGSLRTLLQRARLTDFEDSWLGDGATLVLLGDLMDRGPDGLGVLRLVQWLEIQAREAGGQVISLLGNHEVMMLAALRFRGGRRVGGDPYGLYTYWKENGGRLRDLSQLEPADLEWLEARPAMHLHGDWLLLHADSRLYLRLGDSLSKVNELAAAMLQARTPKTWLDFLNAFAERELYRAADGQEQAAETLRVFGGHRLVHGHTPVFVLRGAPPGPLMSPHRYAGGLVLGLDSAMAYQQGSGFMVRLDADAGRLDKSEYSGVLETVYLSE
;
A
#
# COMPACT_ATOMS: atom_id res chain seq x y z
N MET A 1 12.57 5.46 20.02
CA MET A 1 11.69 5.69 18.86
C MET A 1 10.64 4.61 18.85
N SER A 2 9.45 4.91 18.35
CA SER A 2 8.36 3.94 18.25
C SER A 2 8.68 2.88 17.20
N ASP A 3 8.26 1.63 17.42
CA ASP A 3 8.37 0.55 16.44
C ASP A 3 7.63 0.90 15.16
N LEU A 4 8.25 0.70 14.00
CA LEU A 4 7.63 0.85 12.68
C LEU A 4 7.29 -0.52 12.10
N TRP A 5 6.01 -0.82 12.01
CA TRP A 5 5.49 -2.02 11.36
C TRP A 5 4.94 -1.69 9.97
N VAL A 6 5.22 -2.54 9.00
CA VAL A 6 4.75 -2.35 7.62
C VAL A 6 4.19 -3.65 7.06
N VAL A 7 3.04 -3.56 6.41
CA VAL A 7 2.41 -4.64 5.65
C VAL A 7 2.16 -4.18 4.22
N GLY A 8 2.41 -5.05 3.25
CA GLY A 8 2.12 -4.81 1.83
C GLY A 8 0.63 -4.95 1.50
N ASP A 9 0.36 -5.33 0.25
CA ASP A 9 -0.99 -5.47 -0.28
C ASP A 9 -1.81 -6.53 0.46
N VAL A 10 -2.97 -6.15 0.95
CA VAL A 10 -3.86 -7.03 1.75
C VAL A 10 -4.94 -7.66 0.89
N HIS A 11 -5.48 -6.89 -0.06
CA HIS A 11 -6.48 -7.35 -1.00
C HIS A 11 -7.63 -8.17 -0.40
N GLY A 12 -8.33 -7.61 0.57
CA GLY A 12 -9.52 -8.23 1.14
C GLY A 12 -9.29 -9.53 1.92
N THR A 13 -8.07 -9.88 2.27
CA THR A 13 -7.73 -11.07 3.07
C THR A 13 -7.77 -10.76 4.57
N LEU A 14 -8.94 -10.36 5.08
CA LEU A 14 -9.15 -9.93 6.47
C LEU A 14 -8.58 -10.92 7.50
N GLY A 15 -8.84 -12.22 7.32
CA GLY A 15 -8.34 -13.24 8.24
C GLY A 15 -6.81 -13.29 8.29
N SER A 16 -6.14 -13.12 7.15
CA SER A 16 -4.69 -13.06 7.07
C SER A 16 -4.14 -11.83 7.77
N LEU A 17 -4.74 -10.65 7.53
CA LEU A 17 -4.33 -9.41 8.21
C LEU A 17 -4.46 -9.54 9.73
N ARG A 18 -5.60 -10.03 10.24
CA ARG A 18 -5.80 -10.28 11.69
C ARG A 18 -4.73 -11.18 12.25
N THR A 19 -4.46 -12.29 11.58
CA THR A 19 -3.43 -13.26 12.04
C THR A 19 -2.05 -12.60 12.12
N LEU A 20 -1.65 -11.80 11.13
CA LEU A 20 -0.37 -11.08 11.15
C LEU A 20 -0.32 -10.07 12.29
N LEU A 21 -1.37 -9.27 12.49
CA LEU A 21 -1.43 -8.27 13.55
C LEU A 21 -1.37 -8.91 14.94
N GLN A 22 -2.08 -10.02 15.16
CA GLN A 22 -2.06 -10.77 16.41
C GLN A 22 -0.68 -11.39 16.69
N ARG A 23 -0.04 -11.99 15.68
CA ARG A 23 1.31 -12.54 15.80
C ARG A 23 2.37 -11.46 16.08
N ALA A 24 2.21 -10.29 15.47
CA ALA A 24 3.03 -9.12 15.75
C ALA A 24 2.71 -8.47 17.11
N ARG A 25 1.70 -8.96 17.83
CA ARG A 25 1.19 -8.39 19.09
C ARG A 25 0.75 -6.94 18.97
N LEU A 26 0.26 -6.57 17.79
CA LEU A 26 -0.32 -5.24 17.56
C LEU A 26 -1.81 -5.22 17.88
N THR A 27 -2.48 -6.39 17.85
CA THR A 27 -3.87 -6.53 18.27
C THR A 27 -4.09 -7.80 19.08
N ASP A 28 -5.18 -7.83 19.87
CA ASP A 28 -5.73 -9.05 20.45
C ASP A 28 -6.71 -9.76 19.48
N PHE A 29 -7.40 -10.78 19.98
CA PHE A 29 -8.39 -11.55 19.18
C PHE A 29 -9.71 -10.80 18.95
N GLU A 30 -9.94 -9.71 19.65
CA GLU A 30 -11.11 -8.83 19.53
C GLU A 30 -10.84 -7.59 18.68
N ASP A 31 -9.69 -7.58 17.99
CA ASP A 31 -9.19 -6.46 17.19
C ASP A 31 -8.91 -5.18 18.02
N SER A 32 -8.60 -5.33 19.33
CA SER A 32 -8.17 -4.21 20.16
C SER A 32 -6.68 -3.93 19.96
N TRP A 33 -6.31 -2.65 19.88
CA TRP A 33 -4.91 -2.23 19.70
C TRP A 33 -4.05 -2.52 20.92
N LEU A 34 -2.95 -3.21 20.75
CA LEU A 34 -1.95 -3.54 21.76
C LEU A 34 -0.56 -2.95 21.47
N GLY A 35 -0.42 -2.23 20.35
CA GLY A 35 0.87 -1.73 19.88
C GLY A 35 1.41 -0.51 20.63
N ASP A 36 0.72 -0.05 21.69
CA ASP A 36 1.08 1.18 22.42
C ASP A 36 1.41 2.33 21.44
N GLY A 37 2.60 2.94 21.57
CA GLY A 37 3.09 4.01 20.71
C GLY A 37 3.64 3.58 19.34
N ALA A 38 3.44 2.33 18.92
CA ALA A 38 3.93 1.85 17.61
C ALA A 38 3.25 2.54 16.43
N THR A 39 3.93 2.56 15.30
CA THR A 39 3.37 2.98 14.01
C THR A 39 3.19 1.75 13.11
N LEU A 40 1.97 1.53 12.62
CA LEU A 40 1.63 0.54 11.60
C LEU A 40 1.34 1.24 10.27
N VAL A 41 2.02 0.85 9.19
CA VAL A 41 1.75 1.36 7.85
C VAL A 41 1.29 0.22 6.94
N LEU A 42 0.13 0.42 6.31
CA LEU A 42 -0.36 -0.42 5.23
C LEU A 42 -0.04 0.29 3.90
N LEU A 43 0.60 -0.41 2.98
CA LEU A 43 1.12 0.20 1.74
C LEU A 43 0.05 0.42 0.65
N GLY A 44 -1.24 0.27 0.97
CA GLY A 44 -2.37 0.38 0.05
C GLY A 44 -2.88 -0.98 -0.42
N ASP A 45 -3.78 -0.96 -1.39
CA ASP A 45 -4.46 -2.15 -1.92
C ASP A 45 -5.11 -3.00 -0.81
N LEU A 46 -5.95 -2.34 -0.02
CA LEU A 46 -6.70 -2.98 1.07
C LEU A 46 -7.82 -3.87 0.54
N MET A 47 -8.44 -3.44 -0.57
CA MET A 47 -9.67 -3.99 -1.10
C MET A 47 -9.42 -4.84 -2.35
N ASP A 48 -10.52 -5.36 -2.92
CA ASP A 48 -10.57 -6.21 -4.11
C ASP A 48 -9.93 -7.60 -3.93
N ARG A 49 -10.13 -8.48 -4.92
CA ARG A 49 -9.61 -9.86 -5.03
C ARG A 49 -10.07 -10.80 -3.92
N GLY A 50 -9.71 -10.52 -2.69
CA GLY A 50 -10.01 -11.37 -1.52
C GLY A 50 -11.48 -11.38 -1.11
N PRO A 51 -11.83 -12.15 -0.08
CA PRO A 51 -13.22 -12.40 0.28
C PRO A 51 -13.91 -11.24 1.02
N ASP A 52 -13.15 -10.34 1.67
CA ASP A 52 -13.72 -9.32 2.58
C ASP A 52 -12.89 -8.02 2.59
N GLY A 53 -12.94 -7.28 1.49
CA GLY A 53 -12.27 -5.98 1.36
C GLY A 53 -12.85 -4.92 2.29
N LEU A 54 -14.17 -4.90 2.43
CA LEU A 54 -14.84 -3.97 3.33
C LEU A 54 -14.48 -4.23 4.80
N GLY A 55 -14.36 -5.51 5.19
CA GLY A 55 -13.90 -5.86 6.53
C GLY A 55 -12.46 -5.41 6.80
N VAL A 56 -11.57 -5.51 5.80
CA VAL A 56 -10.20 -4.96 5.91
C VAL A 56 -10.24 -3.45 6.10
N LEU A 57 -10.99 -2.73 5.26
CA LEU A 57 -11.14 -1.29 5.34
C LEU A 57 -11.59 -0.84 6.75
N ARG A 58 -12.67 -1.43 7.25
CA ARG A 58 -13.24 -1.08 8.56
C ARG A 58 -12.35 -1.46 9.72
N LEU A 59 -11.62 -2.57 9.63
CA LEU A 59 -10.59 -2.91 10.62
C LEU A 59 -9.50 -1.84 10.67
N VAL A 60 -8.99 -1.40 9.52
CA VAL A 60 -7.94 -0.37 9.47
C VAL A 60 -8.44 0.96 10.04
N GLN A 61 -9.65 1.39 9.69
CA GLN A 61 -10.30 2.59 10.26
C GLN A 61 -10.43 2.49 11.79
N TRP A 62 -10.84 1.33 12.30
CA TRP A 62 -10.99 1.07 13.72
C TRP A 62 -9.64 1.13 14.44
N LEU A 63 -8.63 0.49 13.90
CA LEU A 63 -7.27 0.51 14.46
C LEU A 63 -6.63 1.91 14.40
N GLU A 64 -6.95 2.72 13.39
CA GLU A 64 -6.48 4.11 13.31
C GLU A 64 -6.98 4.95 14.51
N ILE A 65 -8.20 4.73 14.94
CA ILE A 65 -8.78 5.40 16.12
C ILE A 65 -8.09 4.94 17.39
N GLN A 66 -8.03 3.62 17.62
CA GLN A 66 -7.47 3.04 18.83
C GLN A 66 -5.97 3.34 19.00
N ALA A 67 -5.20 3.21 17.93
CA ALA A 67 -3.77 3.51 17.97
C ALA A 67 -3.50 4.97 18.37
N ARG A 68 -4.29 5.91 17.84
CA ARG A 68 -4.19 7.33 18.18
C ARG A 68 -4.49 7.55 19.67
N GLU A 69 -5.48 6.90 20.23
CA GLU A 69 -5.82 6.98 21.66
C GLU A 69 -4.70 6.41 22.55
N ALA A 70 -3.98 5.39 22.06
CA ALA A 70 -2.83 4.78 22.72
C ALA A 70 -1.49 5.51 22.48
N GLY A 71 -1.49 6.63 21.73
CA GLY A 71 -0.27 7.39 21.40
C GLY A 71 0.54 6.80 20.23
N GLY A 72 0.00 5.80 19.51
CA GLY A 72 0.53 5.22 18.30
C GLY A 72 -0.11 5.78 17.03
N GLN A 73 0.14 5.14 15.91
CA GLN A 73 -0.43 5.52 14.62
C GLN A 73 -0.71 4.30 13.74
N VAL A 74 -1.83 4.33 13.03
CA VAL A 74 -2.08 3.45 11.87
C VAL A 74 -2.24 4.35 10.65
N ILE A 75 -1.50 4.06 9.59
CA ILE A 75 -1.49 4.84 8.35
C ILE A 75 -1.74 3.88 7.20
N SER A 76 -2.77 4.12 6.40
CA SER A 76 -2.94 3.44 5.13
C SER A 76 -2.55 4.38 3.99
N LEU A 77 -1.70 3.91 3.09
CA LEU A 77 -1.44 4.60 1.84
C LEU A 77 -2.57 4.33 0.83
N LEU A 78 -2.70 5.23 -0.13
CA LEU A 78 -3.55 5.02 -1.30
C LEU A 78 -2.90 3.98 -2.21
N GLY A 79 -3.63 2.93 -2.58
CA GLY A 79 -3.24 1.95 -3.58
C GLY A 79 -3.94 2.16 -4.91
N ASN A 80 -3.47 1.51 -5.96
CA ASN A 80 -4.11 1.62 -7.27
C ASN A 80 -5.50 0.94 -7.30
N HIS A 81 -5.76 -0.05 -6.46
CA HIS A 81 -7.07 -0.67 -6.33
C HIS A 81 -8.09 0.25 -5.68
N GLU A 82 -7.72 1.04 -4.69
CA GLU A 82 -8.57 2.10 -4.15
C GLU A 82 -8.92 3.13 -5.24
N VAL A 83 -7.93 3.56 -6.05
CA VAL A 83 -8.16 4.48 -7.17
C VAL A 83 -9.08 3.86 -8.22
N MET A 84 -8.89 2.59 -8.60
CA MET A 84 -9.77 1.88 -9.53
C MET A 84 -11.20 1.79 -9.04
N MET A 85 -11.38 1.45 -7.77
CA MET A 85 -12.71 1.33 -7.15
C MET A 85 -13.43 2.67 -7.08
N LEU A 86 -12.74 3.73 -6.65
CA LEU A 86 -13.29 5.10 -6.61
C LEU A 86 -13.68 5.58 -8.02
N ALA A 87 -12.84 5.29 -9.03
CA ALA A 87 -13.14 5.60 -10.43
C ALA A 87 -14.37 4.81 -10.92
N ALA A 88 -14.45 3.52 -10.61
CA ALA A 88 -15.59 2.67 -10.96
C ALA A 88 -16.90 3.19 -10.34
N LEU A 89 -16.87 3.64 -9.09
CA LEU A 89 -18.02 4.26 -8.42
C LEU A 89 -18.41 5.56 -9.08
N ARG A 90 -17.46 6.45 -9.29
CA ARG A 90 -17.71 7.81 -9.80
C ARG A 90 -18.29 7.80 -11.22
N PHE A 91 -17.83 6.88 -12.07
CA PHE A 91 -18.20 6.84 -13.50
C PHE A 91 -19.18 5.72 -13.86
N ARG A 92 -19.58 4.85 -12.90
CA ARG A 92 -20.57 3.78 -13.09
C ARG A 92 -21.96 4.29 -13.52
N GLY A 93 -22.34 5.49 -13.10
CA GLY A 93 -23.67 6.07 -13.30
C GLY A 93 -23.90 6.69 -14.67
N GLY A 94 -22.97 6.62 -15.58
CA GLY A 94 -23.11 7.10 -16.96
C GLY A 94 -24.19 6.31 -17.71
N ARG A 95 -25.48 6.52 -17.34
CA ARG A 95 -26.60 6.13 -18.17
C ARG A 95 -26.43 6.82 -19.51
N ARG A 96 -25.82 6.07 -20.47
CA ARG A 96 -26.05 6.26 -21.87
C ARG A 96 -26.22 7.66 -22.44
N VAL A 97 -25.25 8.44 -22.36
CA VAL A 97 -24.72 9.00 -23.58
C VAL A 97 -23.22 8.89 -23.36
N GLY A 98 -22.72 7.69 -23.49
CA GLY A 98 -21.33 7.45 -23.33
C GLY A 98 -20.90 6.38 -22.33
N GLY A 99 -21.78 5.79 -21.54
CA GLY A 99 -21.46 4.62 -20.71
C GLY A 99 -20.24 4.82 -19.79
N ASP A 100 -19.37 3.86 -19.79
CA ASP A 100 -18.02 3.88 -19.25
C ASP A 100 -17.04 4.01 -20.43
N PRO A 101 -16.83 5.22 -21.00
CA PRO A 101 -16.13 5.41 -22.27
C PRO A 101 -14.66 4.98 -22.21
N TYR A 102 -14.12 4.80 -21.02
CA TYR A 102 -12.74 4.38 -20.76
C TYR A 102 -12.66 3.02 -20.08
N GLY A 103 -13.80 2.33 -19.90
CA GLY A 103 -13.82 1.00 -19.29
C GLY A 103 -13.41 0.95 -17.83
N LEU A 104 -13.49 2.05 -17.06
CA LEU A 104 -13.00 2.13 -15.69
C LEU A 104 -13.69 1.13 -14.76
N TYR A 105 -15.02 1.00 -14.90
CA TYR A 105 -15.77 0.00 -14.14
C TYR A 105 -15.41 -1.43 -14.57
N THR A 106 -15.31 -1.68 -15.88
CA THR A 106 -14.92 -2.97 -16.43
C THR A 106 -13.52 -3.33 -16.02
N TYR A 107 -12.59 -2.37 -16.12
CA TYR A 107 -11.20 -2.53 -15.70
C TYR A 107 -11.08 -2.91 -14.22
N TRP A 108 -11.77 -2.17 -13.33
CA TRP A 108 -11.83 -2.54 -11.91
C TRP A 108 -12.38 -3.95 -11.69
N LYS A 109 -13.48 -4.31 -12.39
CA LYS A 109 -14.10 -5.63 -12.28
C LYS A 109 -13.16 -6.77 -12.68
N GLU A 110 -12.44 -6.60 -13.80
CA GLU A 110 -11.49 -7.57 -14.34
C GLU A 110 -10.23 -7.70 -13.45
N ASN A 111 -9.88 -6.66 -12.71
CA ASN A 111 -8.80 -6.68 -11.74
C ASN A 111 -9.20 -7.21 -10.35
N GLY A 112 -10.37 -7.84 -10.22
CA GLY A 112 -10.80 -8.49 -9.00
C GLY A 112 -11.77 -7.69 -8.15
N GLY A 113 -12.36 -6.64 -8.72
CA GLY A 113 -13.36 -5.79 -8.07
C GLY A 113 -14.56 -6.58 -7.56
N ARG A 114 -14.94 -6.38 -6.31
CA ARG A 114 -16.01 -7.07 -5.60
C ARG A 114 -17.26 -6.20 -5.48
N LEU A 115 -18.32 -6.54 -6.26
CA LEU A 115 -19.59 -5.81 -6.20
C LEU A 115 -20.23 -5.79 -4.81
N ARG A 116 -20.04 -6.84 -4.04
CA ARG A 116 -20.54 -6.93 -2.67
C ARG A 116 -19.95 -5.80 -1.83
N ASP A 117 -18.63 -5.64 -1.84
CA ASP A 117 -17.93 -4.63 -1.05
C ASP A 117 -18.34 -3.23 -1.52
N LEU A 118 -18.31 -3.02 -2.85
CA LEU A 118 -18.71 -1.75 -3.46
C LEU A 118 -20.14 -1.30 -3.07
N SER A 119 -21.06 -2.26 -2.95
CA SER A 119 -22.48 -1.96 -2.65
C SER A 119 -22.74 -1.63 -1.18
N GLN A 120 -21.78 -1.90 -0.30
CA GLN A 120 -21.90 -1.70 1.14
C GLN A 120 -20.98 -0.56 1.66
N LEU A 121 -20.24 0.12 0.76
CA LEU A 121 -19.49 1.31 1.11
C LEU A 121 -20.44 2.44 1.50
N GLU A 122 -20.15 3.07 2.62
CA GLU A 122 -20.84 4.24 3.12
C GLU A 122 -20.13 5.54 2.71
N PRO A 123 -20.76 6.69 2.73
CA PRO A 123 -20.11 7.96 2.41
C PRO A 123 -18.84 8.21 3.24
N ALA A 124 -18.85 7.85 4.52
CA ALA A 124 -17.68 7.98 5.40
C ALA A 124 -16.51 7.09 4.97
N ASP A 125 -16.79 5.89 4.43
CA ASP A 125 -15.74 5.01 3.88
C ASP A 125 -15.06 5.67 2.66
N LEU A 126 -15.86 6.31 1.80
CA LEU A 126 -15.35 7.00 0.61
C LEU A 126 -14.51 8.23 0.97
N GLU A 127 -14.99 9.04 1.90
CA GLU A 127 -14.24 10.20 2.42
C GLU A 127 -12.91 9.76 3.04
N TRP A 128 -12.94 8.66 3.80
CA TRP A 128 -11.73 8.10 4.38
C TRP A 128 -10.73 7.64 3.29
N LEU A 129 -11.19 6.91 2.27
CA LEU A 129 -10.35 6.45 1.15
C LEU A 129 -9.77 7.61 0.35
N GLU A 130 -10.57 8.64 0.05
CA GLU A 130 -10.13 9.83 -0.70
C GLU A 130 -9.10 10.68 0.08
N ALA A 131 -9.06 10.54 1.42
CA ALA A 131 -8.10 11.21 2.28
C ALA A 131 -6.77 10.46 2.46
N ARG A 132 -6.58 9.29 1.84
CA ARG A 132 -5.34 8.51 2.02
C ARG A 132 -4.16 9.19 1.35
N PRO A 133 -3.00 9.29 2.02
CA PRO A 133 -1.79 9.81 1.42
C PRO A 133 -1.25 8.84 0.37
N ALA A 134 -0.68 9.37 -0.72
CA ALA A 134 -0.02 8.57 -1.74
C ALA A 134 1.38 8.11 -1.30
N MET A 135 1.99 8.82 -0.35
CA MET A 135 3.31 8.49 0.21
C MET A 135 3.46 9.02 1.63
N HIS A 136 4.34 8.38 2.39
CA HIS A 136 4.67 8.74 3.76
C HIS A 136 6.17 8.60 4.04
N LEU A 137 6.71 9.44 4.93
CA LEU A 137 8.08 9.34 5.42
C LEU A 137 8.06 9.06 6.91
N HIS A 138 8.70 7.97 7.34
CA HIS A 138 8.86 7.64 8.75
C HIS A 138 10.31 7.30 9.07
N GLY A 139 10.96 8.14 9.86
CA GLY A 139 12.39 7.99 10.11
C GLY A 139 13.20 7.97 8.80
N ASP A 140 13.98 6.94 8.60
CA ASP A 140 14.81 6.76 7.40
C ASP A 140 14.07 6.09 6.22
N TRP A 141 12.77 5.77 6.37
CA TRP A 141 11.99 5.04 5.37
C TRP A 141 11.00 5.94 4.64
N LEU A 142 11.15 6.00 3.32
CA LEU A 142 10.14 6.52 2.41
C LEU A 142 9.20 5.37 2.02
N LEU A 143 7.91 5.51 2.35
CA LEU A 143 6.89 4.49 2.12
C LEU A 143 6.02 4.89 0.93
N LEU A 144 5.94 4.01 -0.07
CA LEU A 144 5.19 4.18 -1.30
C LEU A 144 4.27 2.97 -1.53
N HIS A 145 3.18 3.14 -2.29
CA HIS A 145 2.42 1.98 -2.74
C HIS A 145 3.16 1.25 -3.87
N ALA A 146 3.50 1.95 -4.93
CA ALA A 146 4.09 1.37 -6.14
C ALA A 146 5.48 1.90 -6.44
N ASP A 147 6.31 1.09 -7.07
CA ASP A 147 7.61 1.46 -7.62
C ASP A 147 7.44 2.15 -9.00
N SER A 148 6.94 3.39 -8.95
CA SER A 148 6.50 4.20 -10.10
C SER A 148 7.16 5.57 -10.15
N ARG A 149 7.30 6.12 -11.35
CA ARG A 149 7.72 7.52 -11.57
C ARG A 149 6.62 8.54 -11.25
N LEU A 150 5.41 8.10 -10.94
CA LEU A 150 4.29 9.00 -10.66
C LEU A 150 4.64 10.05 -9.61
N TYR A 151 5.27 9.64 -8.53
CA TYR A 151 5.56 10.54 -7.40
C TYR A 151 6.43 11.74 -7.82
N LEU A 152 7.48 11.49 -8.59
CA LEU A 152 8.36 12.55 -9.14
C LEU A 152 7.65 13.43 -10.20
N ARG A 153 6.63 12.90 -10.88
CA ARG A 153 5.80 13.68 -11.83
C ARG A 153 4.79 14.57 -11.10
N LEU A 154 4.31 14.15 -9.93
CA LEU A 154 3.34 14.89 -9.14
C LEU A 154 3.97 16.06 -8.38
N GLY A 155 5.22 15.94 -7.93
CA GLY A 155 5.82 17.03 -7.20
C GLY A 155 7.23 16.74 -6.70
N ASP A 156 7.76 17.69 -5.96
CA ASP A 156 9.12 17.72 -5.41
C ASP A 156 9.14 17.66 -3.86
N SER A 157 8.01 17.43 -3.26
CA SER A 157 7.86 17.26 -1.81
C SER A 157 6.70 16.30 -1.47
N LEU A 158 6.75 15.66 -0.29
CA LEU A 158 5.67 14.77 0.17
C LEU A 158 4.31 15.48 0.21
N SER A 159 4.29 16.71 0.74
CA SER A 159 3.05 17.51 0.82
C SER A 159 2.46 17.70 -0.57
N LYS A 160 3.29 18.14 -1.53
CA LYS A 160 2.84 18.40 -2.89
C LYS A 160 2.32 17.17 -3.60
N VAL A 161 3.00 16.02 -3.45
CA VAL A 161 2.56 14.75 -4.04
C VAL A 161 1.21 14.34 -3.45
N ASN A 162 1.07 14.37 -2.12
CA ASN A 162 -0.18 14.00 -1.45
C ASN A 162 -1.34 14.94 -1.80
N GLU A 163 -1.11 16.25 -1.86
CA GLU A 163 -2.10 17.25 -2.31
C GLU A 163 -2.58 16.98 -3.73
N LEU A 164 -1.65 16.74 -4.66
CA LEU A 164 -2.00 16.50 -6.06
C LEU A 164 -2.65 15.13 -6.27
N ALA A 165 -2.22 14.09 -5.55
CA ALA A 165 -2.90 12.80 -5.57
C ALA A 165 -4.36 12.94 -5.10
N ALA A 166 -4.61 13.62 -3.99
CA ALA A 166 -5.96 13.91 -3.51
C ALA A 166 -6.78 14.73 -4.53
N ALA A 167 -6.15 15.73 -5.17
CA ALA A 167 -6.81 16.54 -6.21
C ALA A 167 -7.19 15.68 -7.44
N MET A 168 -6.36 14.69 -7.83
CA MET A 168 -6.70 13.76 -8.91
C MET A 168 -7.95 12.95 -8.61
N LEU A 169 -8.16 12.53 -7.35
CA LEU A 169 -9.35 11.81 -6.92
C LEU A 169 -10.62 12.71 -6.97
N GLN A 170 -10.49 14.02 -7.06
CA GLN A 170 -11.59 14.97 -7.24
C GLN A 170 -11.82 15.35 -8.71
N ALA A 171 -11.02 14.86 -9.65
CA ALA A 171 -11.14 15.18 -11.06
C ALA A 171 -12.51 14.75 -11.62
N ARG A 172 -13.07 15.58 -12.52
CA ARG A 172 -14.40 15.36 -13.10
C ARG A 172 -14.36 14.54 -14.39
N THR A 173 -13.21 14.35 -14.99
CA THR A 173 -13.08 13.69 -16.28
C THR A 173 -12.55 12.27 -16.14
N PRO A 174 -13.18 11.26 -16.78
CA PRO A 174 -12.70 9.88 -16.72
C PRO A 174 -11.27 9.73 -17.25
N LYS A 175 -10.88 10.55 -18.23
CA LYS A 175 -9.52 10.52 -18.80
C LYS A 175 -8.47 10.85 -17.74
N THR A 176 -8.68 11.86 -16.91
CA THR A 176 -7.75 12.22 -15.83
C THR A 176 -7.56 11.05 -14.87
N TRP A 177 -8.64 10.36 -14.51
CA TRP A 177 -8.57 9.18 -13.66
C TRP A 177 -7.81 8.03 -14.31
N LEU A 178 -8.03 7.79 -15.60
CA LEU A 178 -7.31 6.75 -16.33
C LEU A 178 -5.81 7.06 -16.40
N ASP A 179 -5.45 8.30 -16.72
CA ASP A 179 -4.04 8.72 -16.80
C ASP A 179 -3.36 8.59 -15.42
N PHE A 180 -4.04 9.01 -14.35
CA PHE A 180 -3.55 8.87 -12.97
C PHE A 180 -3.39 7.40 -12.58
N LEU A 181 -4.42 6.58 -12.85
CA LEU A 181 -4.41 5.15 -12.54
C LEU A 181 -3.28 4.42 -13.29
N ASN A 182 -3.11 4.67 -14.58
CA ASN A 182 -2.04 4.06 -15.36
C ASN A 182 -0.66 4.40 -14.80
N ALA A 183 -0.44 5.66 -14.42
CA ALA A 183 0.82 6.08 -13.81
C ALA A 183 1.01 5.50 -12.40
N PHE A 184 -0.08 5.36 -11.62
CA PHE A 184 -0.03 4.80 -10.27
C PHE A 184 0.13 3.27 -10.27
N ALA A 185 -0.29 2.60 -11.34
CA ALA A 185 -0.14 1.16 -11.53
C ALA A 185 1.17 0.78 -12.27
N GLU A 186 2.05 1.75 -12.58
CA GLU A 186 3.40 1.44 -13.08
C GLU A 186 4.14 0.56 -12.06
N ARG A 187 5.03 -0.28 -12.53
CA ARG A 187 5.80 -1.19 -11.68
C ARG A 187 7.20 -1.42 -12.24
N GLU A 188 8.06 -1.96 -11.38
CA GLU A 188 9.43 -2.38 -11.73
C GLU A 188 10.40 -1.22 -12.07
N LEU A 189 10.08 0.03 -11.69
CA LEU A 189 10.96 1.18 -11.90
C LEU A 189 12.36 0.94 -11.31
N TYR A 190 12.40 0.50 -10.06
CA TYR A 190 13.66 0.31 -9.34
C TYR A 190 14.34 -1.04 -9.66
N ARG A 191 13.67 -1.91 -10.42
CA ARG A 191 14.23 -3.17 -10.93
C ARG A 191 14.95 -2.99 -12.28
N ALA A 192 14.73 -1.90 -12.97
CA ALA A 192 15.41 -1.56 -14.22
C ALA A 192 16.93 -1.50 -14.06
N ALA A 193 17.66 -1.49 -15.16
CA ALA A 193 19.13 -1.45 -15.14
C ALA A 193 19.68 -0.20 -14.40
N ASP A 194 18.97 0.93 -14.46
CA ASP A 194 19.23 2.17 -13.75
C ASP A 194 18.43 2.31 -12.44
N GLY A 195 17.83 1.23 -11.97
CA GLY A 195 16.89 1.23 -10.83
C GLY A 195 17.49 1.75 -9.54
N GLN A 196 18.77 1.50 -9.29
CA GLN A 196 19.45 2.07 -8.12
C GLN A 196 19.55 3.61 -8.21
N GLU A 197 19.83 4.16 -9.39
CA GLU A 197 19.89 5.61 -9.62
C GLU A 197 18.51 6.25 -9.47
N GLN A 198 17.47 5.59 -9.99
CA GLN A 198 16.07 6.02 -9.84
C GLN A 198 15.63 6.03 -8.37
N ALA A 199 16.02 5.02 -7.59
CA ALA A 199 15.73 4.97 -6.16
C ALA A 199 16.47 6.06 -5.39
N ALA A 200 17.76 6.27 -5.70
CA ALA A 200 18.55 7.34 -5.10
C ALA A 200 18.01 8.73 -5.43
N GLU A 201 17.54 8.97 -6.67
CA GLU A 201 16.88 10.21 -7.04
C GLU A 201 15.59 10.42 -6.25
N THR A 202 14.74 9.40 -6.14
CA THR A 202 13.49 9.47 -5.38
C THR A 202 13.76 9.83 -3.91
N LEU A 203 14.73 9.18 -3.28
CA LEU A 203 15.12 9.47 -1.90
C LEU A 203 15.72 10.89 -1.74
N ARG A 204 16.51 11.35 -2.72
CA ARG A 204 17.07 12.70 -2.71
C ARG A 204 15.98 13.78 -2.77
N VAL A 205 14.90 13.53 -3.49
CA VAL A 205 13.78 14.49 -3.63
C VAL A 205 12.88 14.47 -2.40
N PHE A 206 12.50 13.28 -1.91
CA PHE A 206 11.45 13.15 -0.89
C PHE A 206 12.00 12.91 0.52
N GLY A 207 13.28 12.62 0.65
CA GLY A 207 13.91 12.30 1.93
C GLY A 207 13.90 10.80 2.24
N GLY A 208 14.50 10.46 3.39
CA GLY A 208 14.76 9.09 3.78
C GLY A 208 16.10 8.58 3.24
N HIS A 209 16.48 7.40 3.69
CA HIS A 209 17.68 6.70 3.25
C HIS A 209 17.35 5.40 2.53
N ARG A 210 16.12 4.91 2.70
CA ARG A 210 15.60 3.69 2.10
C ARG A 210 14.15 3.87 1.71
N LEU A 211 13.72 3.03 0.78
CA LEU A 211 12.40 3.05 0.21
C LEU A 211 11.73 1.69 0.42
N VAL A 212 10.47 1.68 0.79
CA VAL A 212 9.66 0.46 0.87
C VAL A 212 8.37 0.62 0.08
N HIS A 213 7.98 -0.44 -0.66
CA HIS A 213 6.76 -0.44 -1.47
C HIS A 213 6.06 -1.80 -1.49
N GLY A 214 4.79 -1.79 -1.87
CA GLY A 214 3.92 -2.93 -2.17
C GLY A 214 3.76 -3.16 -3.67
N HIS A 215 2.53 -3.37 -4.14
CA HIS A 215 2.05 -3.39 -5.52
C HIS A 215 2.66 -4.46 -6.43
N THR A 216 3.97 -4.61 -6.44
CA THR A 216 4.67 -5.61 -7.24
C THR A 216 5.02 -6.81 -6.36
N PRO A 217 4.35 -7.97 -6.58
CA PRO A 217 4.60 -9.15 -5.76
C PRO A 217 6.08 -9.53 -5.72
N VAL A 218 6.57 -9.89 -4.54
CA VAL A 218 8.00 -10.21 -4.34
C VAL A 218 8.50 -11.34 -5.23
N PHE A 219 7.64 -12.27 -5.64
CA PHE A 219 8.01 -13.31 -6.60
C PHE A 219 8.27 -12.73 -8.01
N VAL A 220 7.55 -11.67 -8.41
CA VAL A 220 7.78 -10.95 -9.67
C VAL A 220 9.11 -10.21 -9.59
N LEU A 221 9.36 -9.48 -8.50
CA LEU A 221 10.63 -8.77 -8.26
C LEU A 221 11.84 -9.72 -8.33
N ARG A 222 11.68 -10.95 -7.85
CA ARG A 222 12.74 -11.97 -7.90
C ARG A 222 12.87 -12.69 -9.23
N GLY A 223 11.90 -12.51 -10.14
CA GLY A 223 11.83 -13.30 -11.38
C GLY A 223 11.64 -14.80 -11.12
N ALA A 224 10.96 -15.15 -10.03
CA ALA A 224 10.73 -16.52 -9.58
C ALA A 224 9.22 -16.84 -9.63
N PRO A 225 8.83 -18.13 -9.74
CA PRO A 225 7.43 -18.50 -9.60
C PRO A 225 6.92 -18.22 -8.18
N PRO A 226 5.59 -18.05 -7.99
CA PRO A 226 4.99 -17.96 -6.68
C PRO A 226 5.35 -19.20 -5.83
N GLY A 227 5.71 -18.98 -4.57
CA GLY A 227 6.07 -20.05 -3.63
C GLY A 227 5.39 -19.84 -2.26
N PRO A 228 5.31 -20.88 -1.40
CA PRO A 228 4.59 -20.81 -0.14
C PRO A 228 5.24 -19.85 0.88
N LEU A 229 6.53 -19.65 0.79
CA LEU A 229 7.29 -18.77 1.69
C LEU A 229 7.83 -17.59 0.91
N MET A 230 7.05 -16.50 0.91
CA MET A 230 7.54 -15.22 0.44
C MET A 230 8.19 -14.47 1.61
N SER A 231 9.24 -13.74 1.33
CA SER A 231 9.94 -12.92 2.31
C SER A 231 10.26 -11.55 1.70
N PRO A 232 10.50 -10.52 2.51
CA PRO A 232 10.89 -9.21 2.02
C PRO A 232 12.01 -9.31 0.97
N HIS A 233 11.91 -8.51 -0.10
CA HIS A 233 12.91 -8.51 -1.17
C HIS A 233 13.65 -7.19 -1.23
N ARG A 234 14.94 -7.22 -0.91
CA ARG A 234 15.83 -6.06 -1.00
C ARG A 234 16.54 -6.04 -2.35
N TYR A 235 16.54 -4.90 -3.03
CA TYR A 235 17.12 -4.74 -4.35
C TYR A 235 17.57 -3.29 -4.61
N ALA A 236 17.92 -2.94 -5.85
CA ALA A 236 18.42 -1.61 -6.22
C ALA A 236 19.58 -1.14 -5.31
N GLY A 237 20.67 -1.94 -5.21
CA GLY A 237 21.80 -1.64 -4.36
C GLY A 237 21.51 -1.60 -2.85
N GLY A 238 20.37 -2.18 -2.44
CA GLY A 238 19.93 -2.21 -1.04
C GLY A 238 19.09 -1.00 -0.62
N LEU A 239 18.78 -0.09 -1.54
CA LEU A 239 17.99 1.09 -1.27
C LEU A 239 16.48 0.80 -1.20
N VAL A 240 16.01 -0.28 -1.83
CA VAL A 240 14.59 -0.60 -1.98
C VAL A 240 14.24 -1.93 -1.34
N LEU A 241 13.09 -1.96 -0.66
CA LEU A 241 12.48 -3.13 -0.05
C LEU A 241 11.07 -3.34 -0.61
N GLY A 242 10.84 -4.44 -1.33
CA GLY A 242 9.51 -4.86 -1.80
C GLY A 242 8.82 -5.74 -0.77
N LEU A 243 7.55 -5.47 -0.47
CA LEU A 243 6.78 -6.14 0.59
C LEU A 243 5.45 -6.75 0.12
N ASP A 244 5.07 -6.67 -1.16
CA ASP A 244 3.86 -7.36 -1.60
C ASP A 244 4.04 -8.87 -1.50
N SER A 245 3.45 -9.44 -0.46
CA SER A 245 3.52 -10.87 -0.16
C SER A 245 2.55 -11.72 -0.96
N ALA A 246 1.75 -11.12 -1.85
CA ALA A 246 0.75 -11.78 -2.68
C ALA A 246 -0.32 -12.54 -1.88
N MET A 247 -0.75 -12.03 -0.73
CA MET A 247 -1.68 -12.71 0.20
C MET A 247 -2.98 -13.18 -0.47
N ALA A 248 -3.49 -12.43 -1.43
CA ALA A 248 -4.74 -12.77 -2.12
C ALA A 248 -4.56 -13.81 -3.24
N TYR A 249 -3.32 -14.10 -3.66
CA TYR A 249 -3.05 -15.02 -4.77
C TYR A 249 -2.72 -16.43 -4.30
N GLN A 250 -2.20 -16.55 -3.08
CA GLN A 250 -1.73 -17.83 -2.57
C GLN A 250 -2.15 -18.01 -1.11
N GLN A 251 -2.94 -19.04 -0.85
CA GLN A 251 -3.37 -19.36 0.51
C GLN A 251 -2.15 -19.65 1.40
N GLY A 252 -2.11 -19.02 2.58
CA GLY A 252 -1.03 -19.16 3.53
C GLY A 252 0.21 -18.30 3.23
N SER A 253 0.27 -17.62 2.08
CA SER A 253 1.29 -16.60 1.88
C SER A 253 0.89 -15.33 2.61
N GLY A 254 1.87 -14.63 3.12
CA GLY A 254 1.67 -13.36 3.78
C GLY A 254 2.73 -13.12 4.84
N PHE A 255 3.18 -11.89 4.90
CA PHE A 255 4.08 -11.44 5.96
C PHE A 255 3.92 -9.94 6.19
N MET A 256 4.35 -9.50 7.36
CA MET A 256 4.60 -8.10 7.68
C MET A 256 5.97 -7.96 8.32
N VAL A 257 6.51 -6.76 8.35
CA VAL A 257 7.86 -6.51 8.88
C VAL A 257 7.85 -5.42 9.92
N ARG A 258 8.78 -5.53 10.90
CA ARG A 258 9.18 -4.43 11.76
C ARG A 258 10.49 -3.87 11.23
N LEU A 259 10.49 -2.57 10.96
CA LEU A 259 11.63 -1.85 10.39
C LEU A 259 12.34 -1.02 11.47
N ASP A 260 13.66 -0.95 11.33
CA ASP A 260 14.48 -0.01 12.10
C ASP A 260 14.28 1.41 11.53
N ALA A 261 13.65 2.28 12.27
CA ALA A 261 13.38 3.66 11.86
C ALA A 261 14.66 4.47 11.57
N ASP A 262 15.82 4.04 12.12
CA ASP A 262 17.13 4.67 11.95
C ASP A 262 18.07 3.87 11.03
N ALA A 263 17.53 3.04 10.17
CA ALA A 263 18.30 2.11 9.33
C ALA A 263 19.35 2.78 8.42
N GLY A 264 19.17 4.04 8.08
CA GLY A 264 20.10 4.80 7.23
C GLY A 264 21.32 5.34 7.96
N ARG A 265 21.27 5.42 9.30
CA ARG A 265 22.39 5.95 10.10
C ARG A 265 23.53 4.95 10.31
N LEU A 266 23.27 3.69 10.03
CA LEU A 266 24.26 2.63 10.13
C LEU A 266 24.91 2.44 8.76
N ASP A 267 26.16 2.79 8.62
CA ASP A 267 27.00 2.54 7.43
C ASP A 267 27.26 1.02 7.26
N LYS A 268 26.16 0.28 7.08
CA LYS A 268 26.18 -1.16 6.86
C LYS A 268 25.46 -1.46 5.55
N SER A 269 26.24 -1.52 4.46
CA SER A 269 25.73 -1.92 3.14
C SER A 269 25.00 -3.29 3.17
N GLU A 270 25.28 -4.13 4.17
CA GLU A 270 24.67 -5.45 4.36
C GLU A 270 23.42 -5.42 5.26
N TYR A 271 23.19 -4.37 6.05
CA TYR A 271 22.07 -4.30 6.95
C TYR A 271 20.75 -4.05 6.20
N SER A 272 19.79 -4.96 6.32
CA SER A 272 18.50 -4.88 5.60
C SER A 272 17.58 -3.77 6.12
N GLY A 273 17.75 -3.32 7.35
CA GLY A 273 16.81 -2.46 8.07
C GLY A 273 15.57 -3.19 8.58
N VAL A 274 15.47 -4.50 8.34
CA VAL A 274 14.37 -5.33 8.85
C VAL A 274 14.80 -5.92 10.19
N LEU A 275 14.09 -5.58 11.27
CA LEU A 275 14.32 -6.08 12.63
C LEU A 275 13.61 -7.42 12.84
N GLU A 276 12.41 -7.57 12.25
CA GLU A 276 11.55 -8.74 12.43
C GLU A 276 10.70 -8.96 11.19
N THR A 277 10.42 -10.21 10.87
CA THR A 277 9.41 -10.59 9.87
C THR A 277 8.44 -11.57 10.51
N VAL A 278 7.16 -11.22 10.48
CA VAL A 278 6.06 -12.06 10.96
C VAL A 278 5.38 -12.70 9.76
N TYR A 279 5.23 -14.01 9.76
CA TYR A 279 4.65 -14.80 8.67
C TYR A 279 3.26 -15.33 9.03
N LEU A 280 2.42 -15.60 8.03
CA LEU A 280 1.14 -16.30 8.18
C LEU A 280 1.33 -17.80 8.44
N SER A 281 2.28 -18.41 7.74
CA SER A 281 2.67 -19.81 7.95
C SER A 281 3.96 -19.87 8.74
N GLU A 282 4.00 -20.64 9.79
CA GLU A 282 5.23 -21.11 10.42
C GLU A 282 5.73 -22.35 9.70
#